data_37abf2726c4cc059a2beba68edc6808e
#
_entry.id   37abf2726c4cc059a2beba68edc6808e
#
_cell.length_a   1.000
_cell.length_b   1.000
_cell.length_c   1.000
_cell.angle_alpha   90.00
_cell.angle_beta   90.00
_cell.angle_gamma   90.00
#
_symmetry.space_group_name_H-M   'P 1'
#
loop_
_entity.id
_entity.type
_entity.pdbx_description
1 polymer ?
#
loop_
_entity_poly.entity_id
_entity_poly.type
_entity_poly.pdbx_seq_one_letter_code
_entity_poly.pdbx_strand_id
1 'polypeptide(L)'
;MPRKSSVPSYRLHKASGQARTIVNGRHIYLGKYGSPESREQYARILAEAVLPAGTPSPDRFDSQRLLVSELLVAYLKFAETYYSDEGQPTKEFQSMVDAVGPLNQLYGDTQADEFGPLKLKAVREHLVKQGLCRTETNKRIGRLKRVFKWAVSEELISPSVHEALRTVTGLKFGRTSARESEPVKPVEADTVELTLPYVTPQIAAMIQLQLLTGMRPGEVIRMRPCDIDTSTDVWIYSPREFTSEVQSC
;
A
#
# COMPACT_ATOMS: atom_id res chain seq x y z
N MET A 1 37.13 7.64 0.12
CA MET A 1 36.69 7.09 -1.17
C MET A 1 35.68 5.99 -0.88
N PRO A 2 34.41 6.05 -1.36
CA PRO A 2 33.43 5.00 -1.14
C PRO A 2 33.85 3.75 -1.93
N ARG A 3 33.92 2.59 -1.26
CA ARG A 3 34.18 1.30 -1.90
C ARG A 3 33.04 0.96 -2.83
N LYS A 4 33.34 0.74 -4.13
CA LYS A 4 32.39 0.20 -5.10
C LYS A 4 31.84 -1.13 -4.57
N SER A 5 30.53 -1.26 -4.48
CA SER A 5 29.81 -2.51 -4.24
C SER A 5 30.18 -3.47 -5.38
N SER A 6 31.05 -4.43 -5.11
CA SER A 6 31.39 -5.47 -6.08
C SER A 6 30.46 -6.65 -5.88
N VAL A 7 29.83 -7.09 -6.96
CA VAL A 7 29.02 -8.32 -6.98
C VAL A 7 29.82 -9.46 -6.34
N PRO A 8 29.27 -10.20 -5.35
CA PRO A 8 29.95 -11.33 -4.72
C PRO A 8 30.43 -12.34 -5.77
N SER A 9 31.67 -12.81 -5.68
CA SER A 9 32.25 -13.71 -6.68
C SER A 9 32.24 -15.17 -6.20
N TYR A 10 31.87 -16.11 -7.10
CA TYR A 10 31.95 -17.56 -6.86
C TYR A 10 33.37 -18.05 -7.00
N ARG A 11 34.00 -18.55 -5.93
CA ARG A 11 35.41 -18.96 -5.92
C ARG A 11 35.60 -20.35 -5.30
N LEU A 12 36.61 -21.08 -5.79
CA LEU A 12 37.04 -22.32 -5.19
C LEU A 12 37.91 -22.05 -3.96
N HIS A 13 37.57 -22.64 -2.82
CA HIS A 13 38.44 -22.71 -1.66
C HIS A 13 39.37 -23.94 -1.79
N LYS A 14 40.64 -23.73 -2.20
CA LYS A 14 41.58 -24.79 -2.57
C LYS A 14 41.83 -25.82 -1.45
N ALA A 15 41.81 -25.39 -0.17
CA ALA A 15 42.10 -26.27 0.95
C ALA A 15 40.96 -27.25 1.27
N SER A 16 39.70 -26.91 1.01
CA SER A 16 38.52 -27.76 1.32
C SER A 16 37.79 -28.26 0.08
N GLY A 17 38.14 -27.81 -1.13
CA GLY A 17 37.45 -28.17 -2.37
C GLY A 17 36.03 -27.58 -2.48
N GLN A 18 35.64 -26.71 -1.57
CA GLN A 18 34.31 -26.11 -1.53
C GLN A 18 34.22 -24.82 -2.34
N ALA A 19 33.01 -24.52 -2.84
CA ALA A 19 32.69 -23.22 -3.39
C ALA A 19 32.59 -22.21 -2.23
N ARG A 20 33.09 -21.00 -2.45
CA ARG A 20 33.11 -19.93 -1.48
C ARG A 20 32.73 -18.61 -2.14
N THR A 21 31.93 -17.82 -1.46
CA THR A 21 31.67 -16.40 -1.80
C THR A 21 31.97 -15.50 -0.60
N ILE A 22 32.16 -14.21 -0.83
CA ILE A 22 32.39 -13.22 0.22
C ILE A 22 31.28 -12.19 0.11
N VAL A 23 30.47 -12.08 1.16
CA VAL A 23 29.38 -11.10 1.28
C VAL A 23 29.64 -10.28 2.53
N ASN A 24 29.69 -8.97 2.40
CA ASN A 24 29.93 -8.04 3.53
C ASN A 24 31.14 -8.40 4.40
N GLY A 25 32.21 -8.93 3.77
CA GLY A 25 33.45 -9.32 4.46
C GLY A 25 33.39 -10.69 5.14
N ARG A 26 32.26 -11.40 5.12
CA ARG A 26 32.14 -12.76 5.65
C ARG A 26 32.29 -13.81 4.56
N HIS A 27 32.99 -14.89 4.88
CA HIS A 27 33.18 -16.03 3.98
C HIS A 27 32.04 -17.02 4.14
N ILE A 28 31.27 -17.26 3.06
CA ILE A 28 30.18 -18.23 3.02
C ILE A 28 30.61 -19.41 2.16
N TYR A 29 30.53 -20.63 2.71
CA TYR A 29 30.84 -21.88 2.01
C TYR A 29 29.55 -22.49 1.47
N LEU A 30 29.53 -22.87 0.17
CA LEU A 30 28.35 -23.23 -0.61
C LEU A 30 28.31 -24.73 -0.96
N GLY A 31 29.16 -25.55 -0.31
CA GLY A 31 29.30 -26.96 -0.63
C GLY A 31 30.35 -27.24 -1.74
N LYS A 32 30.30 -28.40 -2.37
CA LYS A 32 31.29 -28.84 -3.35
C LYS A 32 31.34 -27.90 -4.56
N TYR A 33 32.54 -27.43 -4.90
CA TYR A 33 32.71 -26.50 -6.02
C TYR A 33 32.21 -27.09 -7.34
N GLY A 34 31.39 -26.33 -8.04
CA GLY A 34 30.81 -26.73 -9.34
C GLY A 34 29.57 -27.61 -9.27
N SER A 35 29.15 -28.04 -8.07
CA SER A 35 27.90 -28.81 -7.94
C SER A 35 26.65 -27.96 -8.22
N PRO A 36 25.54 -28.59 -8.70
CA PRO A 36 24.28 -27.86 -8.92
C PRO A 36 23.79 -27.12 -7.68
N GLU A 37 23.87 -27.75 -6.50
CA GLU A 37 23.44 -27.22 -5.22
C GLU A 37 24.26 -25.97 -4.84
N SER A 38 25.59 -26.01 -5.08
CA SER A 38 26.44 -24.86 -4.76
C SER A 38 26.20 -23.67 -5.69
N ARG A 39 25.80 -23.91 -6.92
CA ARG A 39 25.42 -22.85 -7.89
C ARG A 39 24.05 -22.27 -7.56
N GLU A 40 23.11 -23.10 -7.14
CA GLU A 40 21.78 -22.67 -6.70
C GLU A 40 21.89 -21.78 -5.45
N GLN A 41 22.65 -22.20 -4.44
CA GLN A 41 22.92 -21.39 -3.25
C GLN A 41 23.61 -20.05 -3.59
N TYR A 42 24.54 -20.08 -4.55
CA TYR A 42 25.19 -18.85 -5.02
C TYR A 42 24.19 -17.92 -5.74
N ALA A 43 23.31 -18.45 -6.59
CA ALA A 43 22.29 -17.68 -7.26
C ALA A 43 21.30 -17.04 -6.26
N ARG A 44 20.95 -17.76 -5.19
CA ARG A 44 20.15 -17.24 -4.09
C ARG A 44 20.81 -16.05 -3.38
N ILE A 45 22.08 -16.20 -3.04
CA ILE A 45 22.87 -15.11 -2.42
C ILE A 45 23.03 -13.91 -3.36
N LEU A 46 23.17 -14.14 -4.67
CA LEU A 46 23.19 -13.05 -5.66
C LEU A 46 21.84 -12.32 -5.75
N ALA A 47 20.74 -13.05 -5.74
CA ALA A 47 19.40 -12.45 -5.75
C ALA A 47 19.18 -11.57 -4.51
N GLU A 48 19.64 -12.02 -3.34
CA GLU A 48 19.60 -11.25 -2.08
C GLU A 48 20.56 -10.04 -2.10
N ALA A 49 21.72 -10.15 -2.79
CA ALA A 49 22.73 -9.08 -2.87
C ALA A 49 22.41 -8.01 -3.95
N VAL A 50 21.54 -8.31 -4.91
CA VAL A 50 21.16 -7.42 -6.04
C VAL A 50 19.89 -6.60 -5.72
N LEU A 51 19.20 -6.90 -4.61
CA LEU A 51 18.15 -6.00 -4.13
C LEU A 51 18.74 -4.60 -3.90
N PRO A 52 18.08 -3.52 -4.37
CA PRO A 52 18.65 -2.17 -4.30
C PRO A 52 19.06 -1.84 -2.87
N ALA A 53 20.23 -1.21 -2.71
CA ALA A 53 20.76 -0.73 -1.43
C ALA A 53 19.91 0.42 -0.85
N GLY A 54 18.66 0.14 -0.56
CA GLY A 54 17.64 0.98 0.04
C GLY A 54 16.74 0.18 0.97
N THR A 55 16.73 -1.15 0.85
CA THR A 55 16.11 -2.01 1.86
C THR A 55 17.07 -2.13 3.04
N PRO A 56 16.67 -1.76 4.26
CA PRO A 56 17.48 -1.99 5.45
C PRO A 56 17.72 -3.49 5.57
N SER A 57 19.02 -3.88 5.58
CA SER A 57 19.42 -5.26 5.83
C SER A 57 18.87 -5.72 7.18
N PRO A 58 18.29 -6.92 7.31
CA PRO A 58 17.70 -7.42 8.58
C PRO A 58 18.67 -7.41 9.76
N ASP A 59 20.00 -7.45 9.50
CA ASP A 59 21.05 -7.39 10.52
C ASP A 59 21.27 -6.00 11.15
N ARG A 60 20.56 -4.96 10.75
CA ARG A 60 20.71 -3.59 11.28
C ARG A 60 19.64 -3.13 12.23
N PHE A 61 18.49 -3.79 12.25
CA PHE A 61 17.49 -3.55 13.27
C PHE A 61 17.61 -4.71 14.26
N ASP A 62 18.13 -4.40 15.45
CA ASP A 62 17.89 -5.23 16.63
C ASP A 62 16.35 -5.28 16.75
N SER A 63 15.75 -6.34 16.22
CA SER A 63 14.29 -6.51 16.15
C SER A 63 13.61 -6.39 17.52
N GLN A 64 14.40 -6.48 18.60
CA GLN A 64 13.95 -6.29 19.97
C GLN A 64 13.78 -4.80 20.33
N ARG A 65 14.16 -3.84 19.48
CA ARG A 65 14.14 -2.40 19.82
C ARG A 65 13.43 -1.49 18.81
N LEU A 66 12.88 -2.03 17.70
CA LEU A 66 12.20 -1.19 16.72
C LEU A 66 10.96 -0.54 17.34
N LEU A 67 10.95 0.79 17.37
CA LEU A 67 9.81 1.55 17.89
C LEU A 67 8.70 1.65 16.82
N VAL A 68 7.46 1.81 17.29
CA VAL A 68 6.32 2.05 16.38
C VAL A 68 6.58 3.29 15.52
N SER A 69 7.12 4.39 16.07
CA SER A 69 7.45 5.59 15.31
C SER A 69 8.43 5.33 14.17
N GLU A 70 9.48 4.53 14.40
CA GLU A 70 10.46 4.17 13.38
C GLU A 70 9.84 3.29 12.28
N LEU A 71 9.00 2.32 12.67
CA LEU A 71 8.24 1.49 11.75
C LEU A 71 7.32 2.34 10.88
N LEU A 72 6.62 3.32 11.45
CA LEU A 72 5.73 4.22 10.71
C LEU A 72 6.50 5.08 9.71
N VAL A 73 7.68 5.59 10.07
CA VAL A 73 8.55 6.34 9.14
C VAL A 73 9.00 5.45 7.98
N ALA A 74 9.43 4.21 8.26
CA ALA A 74 9.82 3.27 7.22
C ALA A 74 8.66 2.95 6.28
N TYR A 75 7.46 2.71 6.84
CA TYR A 75 6.27 2.46 6.04
C TYR A 75 5.87 3.65 5.19
N LEU A 76 5.88 4.88 5.72
CA LEU A 76 5.49 6.07 4.95
C LEU A 76 6.44 6.33 3.77
N LYS A 77 7.74 6.07 3.91
CA LYS A 77 8.69 6.12 2.79
C LYS A 77 8.35 5.11 1.69
N PHE A 78 7.99 3.89 2.06
CA PHE A 78 7.49 2.89 1.11
C PHE A 78 6.18 3.35 0.47
N ALA A 79 5.23 3.80 1.27
CA ALA A 79 3.89 4.19 0.84
C ALA A 79 3.89 5.40 -0.11
N GLU A 80 4.80 6.35 0.06
CA GLU A 80 4.95 7.52 -0.82
C GLU A 80 5.24 7.11 -2.26
N THR A 81 6.08 6.10 -2.47
CA THR A 81 6.37 5.56 -3.79
C THR A 81 5.25 4.63 -4.27
N TYR A 82 4.74 3.76 -3.39
CA TYR A 82 3.75 2.75 -3.74
C TYR A 82 2.37 3.35 -4.08
N TYR A 83 1.95 4.42 -3.37
CA TYR A 83 0.68 5.13 -3.60
C TYR A 83 0.91 6.44 -4.37
N SER A 84 1.79 6.44 -5.34
CA SER A 84 1.97 7.54 -6.30
C SER A 84 1.33 7.20 -7.64
N ASP A 85 0.86 8.22 -8.34
CA ASP A 85 0.36 8.16 -9.71
C ASP A 85 1.07 9.27 -10.49
N GLU A 86 1.76 8.93 -11.59
CA GLU A 86 2.59 9.86 -12.37
C GLU A 86 3.55 10.71 -11.50
N GLY A 87 4.12 10.11 -10.44
CA GLY A 87 5.03 10.78 -9.52
C GLY A 87 4.36 11.71 -8.50
N GLN A 88 3.02 11.75 -8.43
CA GLN A 88 2.28 12.53 -7.45
C GLN A 88 1.62 11.62 -6.40
N PRO A 89 1.68 11.99 -5.10
CA PRO A 89 1.02 11.23 -4.06
C PRO A 89 -0.49 11.18 -4.26
N THR A 90 -1.07 9.97 -4.18
CA THR A 90 -2.51 9.78 -4.30
C THR A 90 -3.25 10.12 -3.00
N LYS A 91 -4.60 10.24 -3.09
CA LYS A 91 -5.46 10.41 -1.90
C LYS A 91 -5.32 9.25 -0.89
N GLU A 92 -4.94 8.05 -1.34
CA GLU A 92 -4.72 6.92 -0.42
C GLU A 92 -3.45 7.13 0.41
N PHE A 93 -2.37 7.72 -0.16
CA PHE A 93 -1.20 8.10 0.62
C PHE A 93 -1.57 9.08 1.74
N GLN A 94 -2.31 10.16 1.43
CA GLN A 94 -2.77 11.10 2.45
C GLN A 94 -3.63 10.41 3.52
N SER A 95 -4.49 9.48 3.11
CA SER A 95 -5.31 8.68 4.05
C SER A 95 -4.46 7.76 4.94
N MET A 96 -3.30 7.30 4.46
CA MET A 96 -2.33 6.57 5.29
C MET A 96 -1.68 7.49 6.33
N VAL A 97 -1.23 8.69 5.92
CA VAL A 97 -0.68 9.70 6.83
C VAL A 97 -1.67 10.02 7.94
N ASP A 98 -2.95 10.26 7.59
CA ASP A 98 -4.02 10.54 8.56
C ASP A 98 -4.30 9.37 9.51
N ALA A 99 -4.11 8.14 9.05
CA ALA A 99 -4.32 6.96 9.89
C ALA A 99 -3.18 6.72 10.88
N VAL A 100 -1.92 6.97 10.49
CA VAL A 100 -0.76 6.69 11.34
C VAL A 100 -0.54 7.77 12.41
N GLY A 101 -0.97 9.01 12.19
CA GLY A 101 -0.80 10.12 13.13
C GLY A 101 -1.27 9.80 14.55
N PRO A 102 -2.53 9.39 14.78
CA PRO A 102 -3.04 9.01 16.11
C PRO A 102 -2.31 7.81 16.73
N LEU A 103 -1.86 6.85 15.93
CA LEU A 103 -1.05 5.73 16.40
C LEU A 103 0.29 6.21 16.93
N ASN A 104 0.98 7.06 16.16
CA ASN A 104 2.25 7.65 16.57
C ASN A 104 2.13 8.47 17.86
N GLN A 105 1.07 9.28 17.95
CA GLN A 105 0.81 10.12 19.13
C GLN A 105 0.62 9.30 20.40
N LEU A 106 -0.07 8.15 20.32
CA LEU A 106 -0.41 7.34 21.49
C LEU A 106 0.66 6.29 21.84
N TYR A 107 1.35 5.77 20.84
CA TYR A 107 2.21 4.58 20.98
C TYR A 107 3.50 4.67 20.17
N GLY A 108 3.94 5.85 19.76
CA GLY A 108 5.16 6.04 18.99
C GLY A 108 6.40 5.46 19.66
N ASP A 109 6.51 5.62 20.98
CA ASP A 109 7.64 5.14 21.80
C ASP A 109 7.49 3.68 22.26
N THR A 110 6.43 2.99 21.82
CA THR A 110 6.24 1.56 22.13
C THR A 110 7.07 0.71 21.19
N GLN A 111 7.63 -0.40 21.66
CA GLN A 111 8.26 -1.39 20.80
C GLN A 111 7.22 -1.99 19.84
N ALA A 112 7.56 -2.09 18.57
CA ALA A 112 6.64 -2.54 17.52
C ALA A 112 6.16 -3.99 17.74
N ASP A 113 7.04 -4.87 18.26
CA ASP A 113 6.69 -6.25 18.62
C ASP A 113 5.75 -6.35 19.84
N GLU A 114 5.69 -5.32 20.68
CA GLU A 114 4.78 -5.24 21.84
C GLU A 114 3.45 -4.57 21.51
N PHE A 115 3.26 -4.11 20.27
CA PHE A 115 2.02 -3.47 19.86
C PHE A 115 0.93 -4.52 19.61
N GLY A 116 0.02 -4.66 20.57
CA GLY A 116 -1.00 -5.71 20.58
C GLY A 116 -2.42 -5.21 20.35
N PRO A 117 -3.40 -6.14 20.33
CA PRO A 117 -4.82 -5.86 20.08
C PRO A 117 -5.45 -4.82 21.03
N LEU A 118 -5.05 -4.79 22.29
CA LEU A 118 -5.59 -3.83 23.27
C LEU A 118 -5.15 -2.40 22.92
N LYS A 119 -3.89 -2.22 22.53
CA LYS A 119 -3.36 -0.92 22.09
C LYS A 119 -4.07 -0.45 20.80
N LEU A 120 -4.30 -1.34 19.82
CA LEU A 120 -5.05 -1.02 18.62
C LEU A 120 -6.51 -0.65 18.93
N LYS A 121 -7.16 -1.31 19.88
CA LYS A 121 -8.49 -0.93 20.35
C LYS A 121 -8.49 0.46 21.01
N ALA A 122 -7.44 0.79 21.79
CA ALA A 122 -7.31 2.12 22.38
C ALA A 122 -7.16 3.23 21.31
N VAL A 123 -6.38 2.99 20.24
CA VAL A 123 -6.34 3.89 19.07
C VAL A 123 -7.72 4.04 18.44
N ARG A 124 -8.46 2.95 18.29
CA ARG A 124 -9.83 2.97 17.75
C ARG A 124 -10.78 3.83 18.59
N GLU A 125 -10.75 3.65 19.91
CA GLU A 125 -11.57 4.45 20.85
C GLU A 125 -11.15 5.93 20.84
N HIS A 126 -9.88 6.22 20.69
CA HIS A 126 -9.37 7.59 20.53
C HIS A 126 -9.97 8.25 19.28
N LEU A 127 -9.97 7.56 18.12
CA LEU A 127 -10.56 8.06 16.89
C LEU A 127 -12.07 8.33 17.05
N VAL A 128 -12.79 7.45 17.73
CA VAL A 128 -14.22 7.65 18.06
C VAL A 128 -14.43 8.90 18.93
N LYS A 129 -13.59 9.09 19.96
CA LYS A 129 -13.64 10.28 20.82
C LYS A 129 -13.32 11.58 20.08
N GLN A 130 -12.52 11.51 19.03
CA GLN A 130 -12.27 12.64 18.13
C GLN A 130 -13.44 12.95 17.18
N GLY A 131 -14.56 12.20 17.27
CA GLY A 131 -15.78 12.44 16.50
C GLY A 131 -15.78 11.79 15.12
N LEU A 132 -14.83 10.91 14.79
CA LEU A 132 -14.84 10.17 13.53
C LEU A 132 -16.05 9.23 13.48
N CYS A 133 -16.69 9.16 12.31
CA CYS A 133 -17.77 8.21 12.10
C CYS A 133 -17.23 6.75 12.09
N ARG A 134 -18.12 5.80 12.36
CA ARG A 134 -17.81 4.37 12.43
C ARG A 134 -17.07 3.86 11.20
N THR A 135 -17.55 4.23 10.03
CA THR A 135 -16.98 3.77 8.75
C THR A 135 -15.56 4.28 8.56
N GLU A 136 -15.29 5.56 8.86
CA GLU A 136 -13.95 6.13 8.75
C GLU A 136 -13.01 5.56 9.82
N THR A 137 -13.49 5.38 11.06
CA THR A 137 -12.73 4.70 12.11
C THR A 137 -12.30 3.31 11.67
N ASN A 138 -13.23 2.51 11.11
CA ASN A 138 -12.90 1.17 10.62
C ASN A 138 -11.88 1.19 9.47
N LYS A 139 -11.99 2.15 8.55
CA LYS A 139 -11.02 2.33 7.45
C LYS A 139 -9.63 2.63 8.00
N ARG A 140 -9.49 3.56 8.95
CA ARG A 140 -8.19 3.90 9.57
C ARG A 140 -7.58 2.72 10.31
N ILE A 141 -8.38 1.97 11.10
CA ILE A 141 -7.90 0.74 11.77
C ILE A 141 -7.48 -0.31 10.74
N GLY A 142 -8.19 -0.44 9.62
CA GLY A 142 -7.80 -1.31 8.51
C GLY A 142 -6.45 -0.92 7.90
N ARG A 143 -6.19 0.39 7.72
CA ARG A 143 -4.91 0.92 7.26
C ARG A 143 -3.78 0.62 8.24
N LEU A 144 -3.99 0.81 9.54
CA LEU A 144 -2.99 0.47 10.56
C LEU A 144 -2.61 -1.02 10.52
N LYS A 145 -3.58 -1.93 10.38
CA LYS A 145 -3.28 -3.35 10.21
C LYS A 145 -2.45 -3.63 8.94
N ARG A 146 -2.67 -2.86 7.86
CA ARG A 146 -1.89 -2.96 6.62
C ARG A 146 -0.43 -2.56 6.83
N VAL A 147 -0.18 -1.52 7.66
CA VAL A 147 1.19 -1.13 8.07
C VAL A 147 1.90 -2.30 8.72
N PHE A 148 1.28 -2.93 9.72
CA PHE A 148 1.89 -4.08 10.42
C PHE A 148 2.01 -5.32 9.52
N LYS A 149 1.10 -5.53 8.57
CA LYS A 149 1.22 -6.57 7.56
C LYS A 149 2.46 -6.35 6.68
N TRP A 150 2.67 -5.13 6.22
CA TRP A 150 3.85 -4.75 5.46
C TRP A 150 5.14 -4.95 6.30
N ALA A 151 5.14 -4.53 7.55
CA ALA A 151 6.29 -4.69 8.43
C ALA A 151 6.69 -6.17 8.61
N VAL A 152 5.71 -7.09 8.61
CA VAL A 152 5.98 -8.54 8.60
C VAL A 152 6.58 -8.98 7.27
N SER A 153 6.11 -8.47 6.13
CA SER A 153 6.68 -8.83 4.81
C SER A 153 8.11 -8.32 4.61
N GLU A 154 8.49 -7.25 5.32
CA GLU A 154 9.88 -6.74 5.36
C GLU A 154 10.71 -7.35 6.51
N GLU A 155 10.18 -8.36 7.21
CA GLU A 155 10.85 -9.03 8.33
C GLU A 155 11.25 -8.09 9.49
N LEU A 156 10.58 -6.94 9.61
CA LEU A 156 10.85 -5.93 10.65
C LEU A 156 10.27 -6.29 12.01
N ILE A 157 9.21 -7.09 12.05
CA ILE A 157 8.50 -7.54 13.25
C ILE A 157 8.05 -8.99 13.13
N SER A 158 7.75 -9.62 14.26
CA SER A 158 7.23 -10.98 14.29
C SER A 158 5.87 -11.12 13.62
N PRO A 159 5.63 -12.17 12.80
CA PRO A 159 4.32 -12.48 12.22
C PRO A 159 3.17 -12.56 13.24
N SER A 160 3.47 -12.97 14.48
CA SER A 160 2.50 -13.08 15.58
C SER A 160 1.83 -11.75 15.91
N VAL A 161 2.53 -10.62 15.75
CA VAL A 161 1.99 -9.27 15.98
C VAL A 161 0.83 -8.99 15.03
N HIS A 162 1.06 -9.14 13.72
CA HIS A 162 0.00 -8.92 12.73
C HIS A 162 -1.17 -9.89 12.90
N GLU A 163 -0.90 -11.18 13.16
CA GLU A 163 -1.96 -12.16 13.41
C GLU A 163 -2.81 -11.79 14.64
N ALA A 164 -2.18 -11.31 15.72
CA ALA A 164 -2.90 -10.81 16.88
C ALA A 164 -3.75 -9.57 16.52
N LEU A 165 -3.22 -8.61 15.75
CA LEU A 165 -3.97 -7.42 15.33
C LEU A 165 -5.17 -7.75 14.42
N ARG A 166 -5.12 -8.83 13.63
CA ARG A 166 -6.24 -9.29 12.80
C ARG A 166 -7.47 -9.64 13.62
N THR A 167 -7.32 -10.08 14.86
CA THR A 167 -8.44 -10.44 15.76
C THR A 167 -9.31 -9.24 16.15
N VAL A 168 -8.81 -8.00 16.00
CA VAL A 168 -9.59 -6.80 16.28
C VAL A 168 -10.61 -6.58 15.15
N THR A 169 -11.87 -6.88 15.41
CA THR A 169 -12.96 -6.69 14.45
C THR A 169 -13.35 -5.22 14.34
N GLY A 170 -13.92 -4.83 13.19
CA GLY A 170 -14.49 -3.50 12.99
C GLY A 170 -15.68 -3.22 13.91
N LEU A 171 -15.92 -1.93 14.14
CA LEU A 171 -17.11 -1.46 14.85
C LEU A 171 -18.36 -1.80 14.01
N LYS A 172 -19.39 -2.37 14.66
CA LYS A 172 -20.64 -2.75 14.01
C LYS A 172 -21.69 -1.64 14.17
N PHE A 173 -22.54 -1.49 13.16
CA PHE A 173 -23.66 -0.57 13.17
C PHE A 173 -24.56 -0.83 14.39
N GLY A 174 -25.00 0.24 15.06
CA GLY A 174 -25.87 0.15 16.24
C GLY A 174 -25.23 -0.46 17.48
N ARG A 175 -23.91 -0.79 17.47
CA ARG A 175 -23.20 -1.43 18.60
C ARG A 175 -21.95 -0.64 19.04
N THR A 176 -21.95 0.66 18.80
CA THR A 176 -20.82 1.54 19.10
C THR A 176 -21.32 2.94 19.39
N SER A 177 -20.55 3.71 20.15
CA SER A 177 -20.78 5.15 20.37
C SER A 177 -20.28 6.02 19.23
N ALA A 178 -19.62 5.42 18.21
CA ALA A 178 -19.15 6.16 17.05
C ALA A 178 -20.34 6.73 16.26
N ARG A 179 -20.19 7.97 15.80
CA ARG A 179 -21.18 8.63 14.97
C ARG A 179 -21.42 7.81 13.67
N GLU A 180 -22.65 7.67 13.27
CA GLU A 180 -23.00 7.18 11.93
C GLU A 180 -23.08 8.35 10.95
N SER A 181 -22.59 8.16 9.73
CA SER A 181 -22.87 9.08 8.64
C SER A 181 -24.26 8.81 8.09
N GLU A 182 -24.98 9.87 7.75
CA GLU A 182 -26.24 9.70 7.02
C GLU A 182 -25.97 8.97 5.69
N PRO A 183 -26.85 8.03 5.31
CA PRO A 183 -26.75 7.38 4.01
C PRO A 183 -26.95 8.40 2.90
N VAL A 184 -26.11 8.35 1.88
CA VAL A 184 -26.33 9.14 0.66
C VAL A 184 -27.61 8.63 0.00
N LYS A 185 -28.59 9.53 -0.19
CA LYS A 185 -29.83 9.22 -0.86
C LYS A 185 -29.74 9.60 -2.34
N PRO A 186 -30.44 8.91 -3.22
CA PRO A 186 -30.61 9.37 -4.60
C PRO A 186 -31.20 10.77 -4.63
N VAL A 187 -30.81 11.56 -5.61
CA VAL A 187 -31.43 12.85 -5.90
C VAL A 187 -32.65 12.61 -6.77
N GLU A 188 -33.77 13.29 -6.46
CA GLU A 188 -34.97 13.20 -7.26
C GLU A 188 -34.74 13.76 -8.68
N ALA A 189 -35.35 13.14 -9.69
CA ALA A 189 -35.16 13.50 -11.09
C ALA A 189 -35.50 14.97 -11.37
N ASP A 190 -36.57 15.48 -10.78
CA ASP A 190 -37.00 16.88 -10.91
C ASP A 190 -35.93 17.86 -10.43
N THR A 191 -35.23 17.52 -9.35
CA THR A 191 -34.10 18.34 -8.84
C THR A 191 -32.94 18.39 -9.84
N VAL A 192 -32.69 17.27 -10.52
CA VAL A 192 -31.65 17.21 -11.55
C VAL A 192 -32.09 18.07 -12.75
N GLU A 193 -33.31 17.92 -13.24
CA GLU A 193 -33.83 18.71 -14.36
C GLU A 193 -33.77 20.21 -14.08
N LEU A 194 -34.17 20.62 -12.88
CA LEU A 194 -34.08 22.02 -12.44
C LEU A 194 -32.64 22.55 -12.37
N THR A 195 -31.66 21.68 -12.24
CA THR A 195 -30.22 22.05 -12.16
C THR A 195 -29.62 22.27 -13.54
N LEU A 196 -30.10 21.56 -14.59
CA LEU A 196 -29.52 21.60 -15.93
C LEU A 196 -29.38 23.00 -16.54
N PRO A 197 -30.36 23.93 -16.38
CA PRO A 197 -30.25 25.28 -16.94
C PRO A 197 -29.15 26.14 -16.31
N TYR A 198 -28.65 25.78 -15.12
CA TYR A 198 -27.64 26.55 -14.37
C TYR A 198 -26.22 26.05 -14.55
N VAL A 199 -26.01 25.03 -15.37
CA VAL A 199 -24.69 24.47 -15.67
C VAL A 199 -24.36 24.68 -17.14
N THR A 200 -23.03 24.53 -17.48
CA THR A 200 -22.63 24.61 -18.89
C THR A 200 -23.20 23.44 -19.71
N PRO A 201 -23.36 23.61 -21.02
CA PRO A 201 -23.89 22.52 -21.88
C PRO A 201 -23.10 21.22 -21.74
N GLN A 202 -21.76 21.29 -21.57
CA GLN A 202 -20.90 20.13 -21.39
C GLN A 202 -21.23 19.39 -20.08
N ILE A 203 -21.39 20.13 -18.99
CA ILE A 203 -21.77 19.55 -17.69
C ILE A 203 -23.17 18.98 -17.73
N ALA A 204 -24.12 19.67 -18.39
CA ALA A 204 -25.48 19.18 -18.58
C ALA A 204 -25.47 17.83 -19.35
N ALA A 205 -24.71 17.73 -20.45
CA ALA A 205 -24.57 16.49 -21.20
C ALA A 205 -23.94 15.37 -20.36
N MET A 206 -22.94 15.67 -19.53
CA MET A 206 -22.34 14.69 -18.61
C MET A 206 -23.33 14.17 -17.56
N ILE A 207 -24.16 15.05 -16.98
CA ILE A 207 -25.22 14.68 -16.04
C ILE A 207 -26.25 13.76 -16.73
N GLN A 208 -26.73 14.14 -17.91
CA GLN A 208 -27.68 13.35 -18.70
C GLN A 208 -27.10 11.98 -19.06
N LEU A 209 -25.85 11.92 -19.48
CA LEU A 209 -25.19 10.67 -19.78
C LEU A 209 -25.10 9.75 -18.56
N GLN A 210 -24.79 10.30 -17.36
CA GLN A 210 -24.76 9.53 -16.13
C GLN A 210 -26.15 9.01 -15.74
N LEU A 211 -27.22 9.79 -15.91
CA LEU A 211 -28.58 9.37 -15.66
C LEU A 211 -28.98 8.19 -16.56
N LEU A 212 -28.65 8.27 -17.86
CA LEU A 212 -29.01 7.26 -18.85
C LEU A 212 -28.20 5.96 -18.72
N THR A 213 -26.94 6.05 -18.34
CA THR A 213 -26.01 4.91 -18.39
C THR A 213 -25.63 4.36 -17.00
N GLY A 214 -25.81 5.13 -15.94
CA GLY A 214 -25.31 4.79 -14.60
C GLY A 214 -23.78 4.86 -14.46
N MET A 215 -23.07 5.47 -15.42
CA MET A 215 -21.61 5.59 -15.39
C MET A 215 -21.14 6.42 -14.20
N ARG A 216 -19.95 6.06 -13.68
CA ARG A 216 -19.32 6.86 -12.64
C ARG A 216 -18.82 8.20 -13.20
N PRO A 217 -18.83 9.29 -12.39
CA PRO A 217 -18.37 10.61 -12.86
C PRO A 217 -16.97 10.58 -13.49
N GLY A 218 -16.04 9.81 -12.91
CA GLY A 218 -14.70 9.68 -13.46
C GLY A 218 -14.62 8.94 -14.80
N GLU A 219 -15.59 8.10 -15.12
CA GLU A 219 -15.69 7.42 -16.41
C GLU A 219 -16.15 8.40 -17.47
N VAL A 220 -17.19 9.18 -17.16
CA VAL A 220 -17.72 10.21 -18.09
C VAL A 220 -16.67 11.28 -18.40
N ILE A 221 -15.90 11.75 -17.37
CA ILE A 221 -14.86 12.77 -17.57
C ILE A 221 -13.74 12.26 -18.50
N ARG A 222 -13.42 10.95 -18.44
CA ARG A 222 -12.34 10.35 -19.23
C ARG A 222 -12.78 9.80 -20.59
N MET A 223 -14.08 9.81 -20.86
CA MET A 223 -14.63 9.28 -22.10
C MET A 223 -14.09 10.05 -23.30
N ARG A 224 -13.61 9.34 -24.31
CA ARG A 224 -13.13 9.89 -25.57
C ARG A 224 -13.97 9.32 -26.71
N PRO A 225 -14.18 10.05 -27.80
CA PRO A 225 -14.90 9.55 -28.97
C PRO A 225 -14.32 8.25 -29.55
N CYS A 226 -12.99 8.08 -29.52
CA CYS A 226 -12.32 6.89 -30.00
C CYS A 226 -12.53 5.63 -29.15
N ASP A 227 -13.07 5.79 -27.91
CA ASP A 227 -13.40 4.68 -27.03
C ASP A 227 -14.85 4.21 -27.21
N ILE A 228 -15.59 4.82 -28.16
CA ILE A 228 -17.02 4.54 -28.43
C ILE A 228 -17.15 3.91 -29.82
N ASP A 229 -17.59 2.67 -29.87
CA ASP A 229 -17.98 2.02 -31.13
C ASP A 229 -19.43 2.41 -31.48
N THR A 230 -19.60 3.10 -32.58
CA THR A 230 -20.89 3.58 -33.11
C THR A 230 -21.31 2.84 -34.37
N SER A 231 -20.68 1.70 -34.69
CA SER A 231 -20.92 0.94 -35.93
C SER A 231 -22.29 0.24 -35.96
N THR A 232 -22.96 0.11 -34.83
CA THR A 232 -24.26 -0.52 -34.68
C THR A 232 -25.28 0.44 -34.02
N ASP A 233 -26.57 0.04 -33.98
CA ASP A 233 -27.63 0.83 -33.31
C ASP A 233 -27.39 1.00 -31.82
N VAL A 234 -26.65 0.08 -31.20
CA VAL A 234 -26.22 0.16 -29.81
C VAL A 234 -24.76 0.56 -29.74
N TRP A 235 -24.50 1.75 -29.21
CA TRP A 235 -23.14 2.24 -29.02
C TRP A 235 -22.48 1.53 -27.84
N ILE A 236 -21.25 1.05 -28.09
CA ILE A 236 -20.46 0.32 -27.08
C ILE A 236 -19.30 1.18 -26.61
N TYR A 237 -19.30 1.50 -25.34
CA TYR A 237 -18.17 2.18 -24.68
C TYR A 237 -17.17 1.16 -24.14
N SER A 238 -15.95 1.17 -24.65
CA SER A 238 -14.86 0.30 -24.25
C SER A 238 -13.67 1.16 -23.81
N PRO A 239 -13.60 1.55 -22.51
CA PRO A 239 -12.47 2.33 -22.04
C PRO A 239 -11.20 1.53 -22.19
N ARG A 240 -10.18 2.11 -22.81
CA ARG A 240 -8.84 1.51 -22.86
C ARG A 240 -8.25 1.54 -21.45
N GLU A 241 -7.75 0.41 -20.99
CA GLU A 241 -6.93 0.38 -19.79
C GLU A 241 -5.75 1.35 -19.97
N PHE A 242 -5.35 2.00 -18.88
CA PHE A 242 -4.22 2.92 -18.84
C PHE A 242 -2.93 2.15 -19.17
N THR A 243 -2.65 1.93 -20.44
CA THR A 243 -1.30 1.68 -20.91
C THR A 243 -0.68 3.05 -21.20
N SER A 244 0.51 3.27 -20.67
CA SER A 244 1.31 4.50 -20.76
C SER A 244 1.73 4.90 -22.21
N GLU A 245 1.08 4.38 -23.22
CA GLU A 245 1.25 4.77 -24.60
C GLU A 245 0.13 5.74 -25.00
N VAL A 246 0.47 7.02 -24.97
CA VAL A 246 -0.31 8.08 -25.63
C VAL A 246 -0.26 7.82 -27.14
N GLN A 247 -1.14 6.96 -27.63
CA GLN A 247 -1.47 6.97 -29.05
C GLN A 247 -2.48 8.11 -29.26
N SER A 248 -2.02 9.17 -29.93
CA SER A 248 -2.85 10.28 -30.41
C SER A 248 -4.05 9.72 -31.21
N CYS A 249 -5.26 10.03 -30.75
CA CYS A 249 -6.47 9.95 -31.56
C CYS A 249 -6.48 11.08 -32.58
#